data_a25846581d2b1687b8c899e2633cca7f
#
_entry.id   a25846581d2b1687b8c899e2633cca7f
#
_cell.length_a   1.000
_cell.length_b   1.000
_cell.length_c   1.000
_cell.angle_alpha   90.00
_cell.angle_beta   90.00
_cell.angle_gamma   90.00
#
_symmetry.space_group_name_H-M   'P 1'
#
loop_
_entity.id
_entity.type
_entity.pdbx_description
1 polymer ?
#
loop_
_entity_poly.entity_id
_entity_poly.type
_entity_poly.pdbx_seq_one_letter_code
_entity_poly.pdbx_strand_id
1 'polypeptide(L)'
;MPLEGAVGNVSGVGHSSGLHPSGNPHYLLDPIEGIRAAKLVADRLSVILPEQKDKFQQNYEKFRKRLADALIGAELADRHDIIKIADLYLSGKLTGFLSQQGGEISLGGWLGQLAKHRGTPIVGDHDLWPYFSRRVGFSVVGYFEPEPGVTPTTKHLRILIDQMKAESVSIIFSAPYF
;
A
#
# COMPACT_ATOMS: atom_id res chain seq x y z
N MET A 1 -0.57 13.20 11.86
CA MET A 1 -0.24 12.28 12.96
C MET A 1 0.19 10.98 12.32
N PRO A 2 1.36 10.42 12.61
CA PRO A 2 1.68 9.08 12.19
C PRO A 2 0.70 8.12 12.87
N LEU A 3 0.16 7.17 12.10
CA LEU A 3 -0.71 6.13 12.64
C LEU A 3 0.14 5.18 13.49
N GLU A 4 0.21 5.42 14.79
CA GLU A 4 0.63 4.42 15.76
C GLU A 4 -0.36 3.25 15.70
N GLY A 5 0.14 2.04 15.44
CA GLY A 5 -0.61 0.83 15.71
C GLY A 5 -0.89 -0.13 14.56
N ALA A 6 -0.05 -0.20 13.52
CA ALA A 6 -0.24 -1.19 12.45
C ALA A 6 1.07 -1.86 12.00
N VAL A 7 1.95 -2.18 12.92
CA VAL A 7 3.03 -3.12 12.66
C VAL A 7 2.60 -4.44 13.28
N GLY A 8 2.04 -5.33 12.46
CA GLY A 8 1.89 -6.72 12.85
C GLY A 8 3.28 -7.24 13.25
N ASN A 9 3.39 -7.82 14.44
CA ASN A 9 4.59 -8.48 14.93
C ASN A 9 5.01 -9.55 13.90
N VAL A 10 5.97 -9.22 13.05
CA VAL A 10 6.71 -10.20 12.28
C VAL A 10 7.78 -10.74 13.22
N SER A 11 7.41 -11.75 14.00
CA SER A 11 8.32 -12.42 14.92
C SER A 11 9.40 -13.14 14.12
N GLY A 12 10.61 -12.63 14.12
CA GLY A 12 11.78 -13.42 13.74
C GLY A 12 12.77 -12.86 12.73
N VAL A 13 12.52 -11.74 12.07
CA VAL A 13 13.53 -11.11 11.20
C VAL A 13 13.88 -9.75 11.77
N GLY A 14 15.16 -9.51 11.99
CA GLY A 14 15.67 -8.32 12.66
C GLY A 14 15.03 -7.04 12.15
N HIS A 15 14.39 -6.33 13.04
CA HIS A 15 13.81 -5.02 12.74
C HIS A 15 14.94 -4.05 12.39
N SER A 16 14.91 -3.46 11.22
CA SER A 16 15.74 -2.29 10.88
C SER A 16 15.23 -1.04 11.62
N SER A 17 14.99 -1.16 12.92
CA SER A 17 14.51 -0.07 13.78
C SER A 17 15.50 1.09 13.93
N GLY A 18 16.70 0.95 13.37
CA GLY A 18 17.76 1.97 13.46
C GLY A 18 17.72 3.06 12.41
N LEU A 19 17.17 2.81 11.22
CA LEU A 19 17.20 3.75 10.11
C LEU A 19 16.03 4.74 10.07
N HIS A 20 14.90 4.38 10.66
CA HIS A 20 13.69 5.22 10.67
C HIS A 20 13.06 5.31 12.06
N PRO A 21 13.70 6.01 13.01
CA PRO A 21 13.20 6.11 14.39
C PRO A 21 11.81 6.75 14.50
N SER A 22 11.37 7.48 13.45
CA SER A 22 10.05 8.12 13.36
C SER A 22 9.01 7.28 12.62
N GLY A 23 9.31 6.01 12.29
CA GLY A 23 8.44 5.12 11.52
C GLY A 23 8.87 4.98 10.05
N ASN A 24 8.29 3.99 9.35
CA ASN A 24 8.63 3.70 7.96
C ASN A 24 8.16 4.84 7.04
N PRO A 25 9.05 5.49 6.25
CA PRO A 25 8.72 6.65 5.41
C PRO A 25 8.00 6.27 4.11
N HIS A 26 7.91 4.99 3.75
CA HIS A 26 7.42 4.52 2.45
C HIS A 26 5.88 4.48 2.34
N TYR A 27 5.18 5.30 3.15
CA TYR A 27 3.72 5.33 3.20
C TYR A 27 3.04 5.71 1.86
N LEU A 28 3.73 6.43 0.98
CA LEU A 28 3.21 6.78 -0.35
C LEU A 28 3.05 5.58 -1.30
N LEU A 29 3.60 4.41 -0.95
CA LEU A 29 3.32 3.17 -1.66
C LEU A 29 1.91 2.62 -1.38
N ASP A 30 1.20 3.11 -0.36
CA ASP A 30 -0.25 2.95 -0.28
C ASP A 30 -0.93 4.04 -1.13
N PRO A 31 -1.68 3.70 -2.20
CA PRO A 31 -2.36 4.68 -3.04
C PRO A 31 -3.30 5.61 -2.28
N ILE A 32 -3.89 5.16 -1.16
CA ILE A 32 -4.77 5.99 -0.33
C ILE A 32 -3.97 7.09 0.39
N GLU A 33 -2.78 6.77 0.87
CA GLU A 33 -1.89 7.79 1.46
C GLU A 33 -1.39 8.78 0.41
N GLY A 34 -1.20 8.33 -0.83
CA GLY A 34 -0.93 9.20 -1.98
C GLY A 34 -2.06 10.22 -2.23
N ILE A 35 -3.32 9.80 -2.14
CA ILE A 35 -4.50 10.69 -2.24
C ILE A 35 -4.52 11.70 -1.09
N ARG A 36 -4.28 11.25 0.14
CA ARG A 36 -4.25 12.13 1.33
C ARG A 36 -3.14 13.18 1.23
N ALA A 37 -1.95 12.76 0.81
CA ALA A 37 -0.82 13.67 0.59
C ALA A 37 -1.11 14.68 -0.51
N ALA A 38 -1.68 14.26 -1.64
CA ALA A 38 -2.05 15.16 -2.73
C ALA A 38 -3.10 16.20 -2.29
N LYS A 39 -4.09 15.79 -1.47
CA LYS A 39 -5.07 16.72 -0.89
C LYS A 39 -4.41 17.76 -0.01
N LEU A 40 -3.51 17.33 0.88
CA LEU A 40 -2.77 18.24 1.76
C LEU A 40 -1.95 19.24 0.94
N VAL A 41 -1.26 18.79 -0.11
CA VAL A 41 -0.48 19.67 -1.00
C VAL A 41 -1.38 20.67 -1.69
N ALA A 42 -2.52 20.23 -2.26
CA ALA A 42 -3.46 21.13 -2.94
C ALA A 42 -4.03 22.19 -1.99
N ASP A 43 -4.38 21.80 -0.75
CA ASP A 43 -4.90 22.71 0.26
C ASP A 43 -3.84 23.73 0.70
N ARG A 44 -2.62 23.30 0.94
CA ARG A 44 -1.52 24.19 1.35
C ARG A 44 -1.16 25.17 0.23
N LEU A 45 -1.08 24.72 -1.01
CA LEU A 45 -0.84 25.60 -2.17
C LEU A 45 -1.98 26.60 -2.36
N SER A 46 -3.23 26.19 -2.11
CA SER A 46 -4.40 27.08 -2.18
C SER A 46 -4.36 28.22 -1.13
N VAL A 47 -3.67 28.00 -0.01
CA VAL A 47 -3.44 29.05 1.01
C VAL A 47 -2.30 29.98 0.60
N ILE A 48 -1.23 29.44 0.00
CA ILE A 48 -0.03 30.21 -0.39
C ILE A 48 -0.31 31.05 -1.65
N LEU A 49 -1.08 30.51 -2.59
CA LEU A 49 -1.41 31.12 -3.90
C LEU A 49 -2.94 31.08 -4.10
N PRO A 50 -3.71 31.93 -3.41
CA PRO A 50 -5.18 31.88 -3.42
C PRO A 50 -5.78 32.08 -4.83
N GLU A 51 -5.11 32.84 -5.69
CA GLU A 51 -5.54 33.11 -7.07
C GLU A 51 -5.45 31.84 -7.97
N GLN A 52 -4.72 30.83 -7.55
CA GLN A 52 -4.62 29.55 -8.26
C GLN A 52 -5.36 28.39 -7.57
N LYS A 53 -6.14 28.69 -6.54
CA LYS A 53 -6.85 27.69 -5.72
C LYS A 53 -7.63 26.69 -6.59
N ASP A 54 -8.43 27.18 -7.53
CA ASP A 54 -9.28 26.33 -8.37
C ASP A 54 -8.46 25.36 -9.22
N LYS A 55 -7.31 25.82 -9.73
CA LYS A 55 -6.38 24.98 -10.49
C LYS A 55 -5.79 23.86 -9.63
N PHE A 56 -5.39 24.16 -8.38
CA PHE A 56 -4.85 23.14 -7.48
C PHE A 56 -5.90 22.10 -7.10
N GLN A 57 -7.12 22.54 -6.79
CA GLN A 57 -8.23 21.62 -6.47
C GLN A 57 -8.63 20.78 -7.69
N GLN A 58 -8.72 21.34 -8.89
CA GLN A 58 -9.00 20.58 -10.11
C GLN A 58 -7.91 19.52 -10.39
N ASN A 59 -6.64 19.87 -10.21
CA ASN A 59 -5.55 18.91 -10.40
C ASN A 59 -5.60 17.78 -9.36
N TYR A 60 -5.92 18.09 -8.11
CA TYR A 60 -6.14 17.07 -7.07
C TYR A 60 -7.29 16.14 -7.45
N GLU A 61 -8.45 16.66 -7.88
CA GLU A 61 -9.59 15.82 -8.26
C GLU A 61 -9.28 14.94 -9.49
N LYS A 62 -8.55 15.44 -10.48
CA LYS A 62 -8.07 14.65 -11.62
C LYS A 62 -7.14 13.51 -11.16
N PHE A 63 -6.20 13.80 -10.27
CA PHE A 63 -5.29 12.81 -9.71
C PHE A 63 -6.07 11.74 -8.92
N ARG A 64 -6.95 12.18 -8.02
CA ARG A 64 -7.81 11.33 -7.20
C ARG A 64 -8.66 10.39 -8.07
N LYS A 65 -9.32 10.92 -9.12
CA LYS A 65 -10.14 10.11 -10.03
C LYS A 65 -9.32 9.06 -10.77
N ARG A 66 -8.18 9.44 -11.34
CA ARG A 66 -7.30 8.49 -12.03
C ARG A 66 -6.82 7.37 -11.11
N LEU A 67 -6.47 7.70 -9.88
CA LEU A 67 -6.01 6.72 -8.91
C LEU A 67 -7.17 5.84 -8.43
N ALA A 68 -8.37 6.39 -8.27
CA ALA A 68 -9.57 5.64 -7.94
C ALA A 68 -9.90 4.61 -9.03
N ASP A 69 -9.91 5.02 -10.31
CA ASP A 69 -10.16 4.13 -11.45
C ASP A 69 -9.14 3.00 -11.50
N ALA A 70 -7.86 3.32 -11.28
CA ALA A 70 -6.80 2.31 -11.28
C ALA A 70 -6.91 1.35 -10.08
N LEU A 71 -7.27 1.85 -8.89
CA LEU A 71 -7.25 1.05 -7.67
C LEU A 71 -8.49 0.15 -7.52
N ILE A 72 -9.68 0.68 -7.76
CA ILE A 72 -10.97 0.00 -7.50
C ILE A 72 -11.84 -0.23 -8.75
N GLY A 73 -11.39 0.25 -9.92
CA GLY A 73 -12.14 0.21 -11.17
C GLY A 73 -13.07 1.42 -11.34
N ALA A 74 -13.24 1.88 -12.59
CA ALA A 74 -13.97 3.10 -12.91
C ALA A 74 -15.42 3.05 -12.46
N GLU A 75 -16.13 1.93 -12.66
CA GLU A 75 -17.54 1.81 -12.30
C GLU A 75 -17.77 2.00 -10.80
N LEU A 76 -16.94 1.38 -9.96
CA LEU A 76 -17.04 1.52 -8.50
C LEU A 76 -16.59 2.91 -8.04
N ALA A 77 -15.59 3.49 -8.70
CA ALA A 77 -15.06 4.81 -8.43
C ALA A 77 -16.03 5.96 -8.79
N ASP A 78 -16.92 5.74 -9.77
CA ASP A 78 -17.95 6.72 -10.14
C ASP A 78 -19.12 6.77 -9.13
N ARG A 79 -19.34 5.69 -8.40
CA ARG A 79 -20.50 5.55 -7.49
C ARG A 79 -20.12 5.72 -6.02
N HIS A 80 -18.85 5.53 -5.66
CA HIS A 80 -18.44 5.50 -4.27
C HIS A 80 -17.11 6.22 -4.04
N ASP A 81 -16.96 6.74 -2.83
CA ASP A 81 -15.70 7.31 -2.38
C ASP A 81 -14.61 6.23 -2.28
N ILE A 82 -13.46 6.49 -2.92
CA ILE A 82 -12.34 5.54 -2.98
C ILE A 82 -11.81 5.19 -1.57
N ILE A 83 -11.75 6.15 -0.64
CA ILE A 83 -11.22 5.91 0.71
C ILE A 83 -12.15 4.94 1.42
N LYS A 84 -13.47 5.17 1.33
CA LYS A 84 -14.48 4.27 1.91
C LYS A 84 -14.35 2.84 1.36
N ILE A 85 -14.25 2.69 0.04
CA ILE A 85 -14.11 1.36 -0.59
C ILE A 85 -12.81 0.67 -0.17
N ALA A 86 -11.70 1.41 -0.16
CA ALA A 86 -10.41 0.88 0.25
C ALA A 86 -10.37 0.46 1.73
N ASP A 87 -11.06 1.18 2.61
CA ASP A 87 -11.17 0.83 4.03
C ASP A 87 -12.10 -0.38 4.25
N LEU A 88 -13.19 -0.47 3.50
CA LEU A 88 -14.06 -1.66 3.50
C LEU A 88 -13.32 -2.90 2.97
N TYR A 89 -12.51 -2.74 1.93
CA TYR A 89 -11.66 -3.82 1.41
C TYR A 89 -10.65 -4.28 2.47
N LEU A 90 -9.93 -3.35 3.09
CA LEU A 90 -8.93 -3.65 4.11
C LEU A 90 -9.54 -4.38 5.32
N SER A 91 -10.73 -3.98 5.75
CA SER A 91 -11.46 -4.57 6.88
C SER A 91 -12.23 -5.86 6.52
N GLY A 92 -12.18 -6.32 5.26
CA GLY A 92 -12.92 -7.51 4.80
C GLY A 92 -14.44 -7.33 4.69
N LYS A 93 -14.94 -6.09 4.81
CA LYS A 93 -16.39 -5.77 4.80
C LYS A 93 -16.95 -5.40 3.42
N LEU A 94 -16.08 -5.29 2.40
CA LEU A 94 -16.47 -4.80 1.09
C LEU A 94 -17.53 -5.68 0.42
N THR A 95 -17.39 -7.01 0.45
CA THR A 95 -18.34 -7.94 -0.16
C THR A 95 -19.75 -7.75 0.40
N GLY A 96 -19.88 -7.68 1.73
CA GLY A 96 -21.19 -7.43 2.37
C GLY A 96 -21.77 -6.08 2.00
N PHE A 97 -20.95 -5.04 1.90
CA PHE A 97 -21.38 -3.72 1.47
C PHE A 97 -21.89 -3.75 0.02
N LEU A 98 -21.16 -4.35 -0.92
CA LEU A 98 -21.55 -4.42 -2.33
C LEU A 98 -22.82 -5.25 -2.54
N SER A 99 -23.00 -6.35 -1.79
CA SER A 99 -24.25 -7.15 -1.83
C SER A 99 -25.47 -6.33 -1.43
N GLN A 100 -25.35 -5.44 -0.47
CA GLN A 100 -26.45 -4.54 -0.04
C GLN A 100 -26.75 -3.45 -1.07
N GLN A 101 -25.84 -3.16 -1.99
CA GLN A 101 -26.01 -2.18 -3.07
C GLN A 101 -26.61 -2.79 -4.36
N GLY A 102 -27.15 -4.01 -4.31
CA GLY A 102 -27.76 -4.69 -5.44
C GLY A 102 -26.86 -5.71 -6.15
N GLY A 103 -25.61 -5.85 -5.75
CA GLY A 103 -24.70 -6.94 -6.17
C GLY A 103 -24.19 -6.88 -7.62
N GLU A 104 -24.62 -5.91 -8.43
CA GLU A 104 -24.24 -5.80 -9.84
C GLU A 104 -22.84 -5.25 -10.04
N ILE A 105 -22.30 -4.52 -9.04
CA ILE A 105 -20.99 -3.89 -9.13
C ILE A 105 -19.96 -4.73 -8.41
N SER A 106 -18.88 -5.05 -9.11
CA SER A 106 -17.73 -5.78 -8.56
C SER A 106 -16.54 -4.88 -8.35
N LEU A 107 -15.66 -5.29 -7.42
CA LEU A 107 -14.36 -4.67 -7.24
C LEU A 107 -13.51 -4.90 -8.49
N GLY A 108 -13.15 -3.80 -9.16
CA GLY A 108 -12.25 -3.77 -10.31
C GLY A 108 -10.84 -3.28 -9.95
N GLY A 109 -10.13 -2.77 -10.94
CA GLY A 109 -8.81 -2.17 -10.78
C GLY A 109 -7.77 -3.12 -10.18
N TRP A 110 -6.74 -2.56 -9.57
CA TRP A 110 -5.66 -3.34 -8.95
C TRP A 110 -6.17 -4.22 -7.80
N LEU A 111 -7.05 -3.70 -6.94
CA LEU A 111 -7.57 -4.47 -5.81
C LEU A 111 -8.43 -5.66 -6.28
N GLY A 112 -9.22 -5.49 -7.35
CA GLY A 112 -9.98 -6.58 -7.94
C GLY A 112 -9.09 -7.67 -8.53
N GLN A 113 -8.06 -7.27 -9.28
CA GLN A 113 -7.10 -8.21 -9.88
C GLN A 113 -6.28 -8.97 -8.83
N LEU A 114 -5.89 -8.28 -7.74
CA LEU A 114 -5.05 -8.83 -6.68
C LEU A 114 -5.85 -9.53 -5.56
N ALA A 115 -7.18 -9.42 -5.55
CA ALA A 115 -8.03 -9.96 -4.48
C ALA A 115 -7.82 -11.47 -4.26
N LYS A 116 -7.62 -12.23 -5.33
CA LYS A 116 -7.34 -13.68 -5.28
C LYS A 116 -5.98 -14.04 -4.67
N HIS A 117 -5.10 -13.06 -4.53
CA HIS A 117 -3.74 -13.21 -3.97
C HIS A 117 -3.63 -12.72 -2.52
N ARG A 118 -4.75 -12.39 -1.86
CA ARG A 118 -4.71 -12.03 -0.44
C ARG A 118 -4.09 -13.16 0.39
N GLY A 119 -3.20 -12.78 1.30
CA GLY A 119 -2.45 -13.74 2.11
C GLY A 119 -1.26 -14.38 1.40
N THR A 120 -1.02 -14.11 0.10
CA THR A 120 0.15 -14.64 -0.58
C THR A 120 1.43 -14.13 0.10
N PRO A 121 2.32 -15.05 0.52
CA PRO A 121 3.59 -14.69 1.12
C PRO A 121 4.54 -14.15 0.06
N ILE A 122 5.23 -13.05 0.39
CA ILE A 122 6.22 -12.39 -0.47
C ILE A 122 7.49 -12.07 0.31
N VAL A 123 8.60 -11.91 -0.40
CA VAL A 123 9.84 -11.32 0.10
C VAL A 123 10.05 -10.00 -0.62
N GLY A 124 10.48 -8.97 0.09
CA GLY A 124 10.86 -7.68 -0.48
C GLY A 124 12.37 -7.50 -0.59
N ASP A 125 12.82 -6.50 -1.34
CA ASP A 125 14.21 -6.06 -1.35
C ASP A 125 14.62 -5.51 0.02
N HIS A 126 13.97 -4.45 0.48
CA HIS A 126 14.10 -3.90 1.82
C HIS A 126 12.73 -3.46 2.35
N ASP A 127 12.67 -2.82 3.50
CA ASP A 127 11.43 -2.41 4.18
C ASP A 127 10.68 -1.28 3.44
N LEU A 128 10.52 -1.46 2.13
CA LEU A 128 9.81 -0.57 1.20
C LEU A 128 8.30 -0.91 1.12
N TRP A 129 7.95 -2.19 1.22
CA TRP A 129 6.66 -2.73 0.79
C TRP A 129 5.54 -2.86 1.84
N PRO A 130 5.69 -2.56 3.14
CA PRO A 130 4.65 -2.84 4.15
C PRO A 130 3.31 -2.17 3.87
N TYR A 131 3.32 -0.90 3.46
CA TYR A 131 2.09 -0.16 3.18
C TYR A 131 1.35 -0.67 1.94
N PHE A 132 2.10 -0.96 0.86
CA PHE A 132 1.53 -1.58 -0.34
C PHE A 132 0.99 -2.97 -0.03
N SER A 133 1.78 -3.83 0.61
CA SER A 133 1.39 -5.19 0.97
C SER A 133 0.16 -5.21 1.86
N ARG A 134 0.10 -4.34 2.87
CA ARG A 134 -1.10 -4.17 3.70
C ARG A 134 -2.31 -3.80 2.85
N ARG A 135 -2.17 -2.83 1.91
CA ARG A 135 -3.28 -2.38 1.07
C ARG A 135 -3.84 -3.47 0.19
N VAL A 136 -2.99 -4.27 -0.44
CA VAL A 136 -3.42 -5.35 -1.35
C VAL A 136 -3.66 -6.68 -0.64
N GLY A 137 -3.14 -6.85 0.57
CA GLY A 137 -3.34 -8.03 1.39
C GLY A 137 -2.24 -9.08 1.23
N PHE A 138 -1.03 -8.74 0.79
CA PHE A 138 0.12 -9.64 0.81
C PHE A 138 0.70 -9.80 2.21
N SER A 139 1.36 -10.94 2.47
CA SER A 139 2.10 -11.21 3.70
C SER A 139 3.59 -11.08 3.45
N VAL A 140 4.24 -10.05 3.99
CA VAL A 140 5.70 -9.90 3.87
C VAL A 140 6.37 -10.84 4.86
N VAL A 141 7.11 -11.82 4.35
CA VAL A 141 7.83 -12.83 5.13
C VAL A 141 9.20 -12.34 5.56
N GLY A 142 9.86 -11.53 4.74
CA GLY A 142 11.18 -10.98 5.03
C GLY A 142 11.71 -10.11 3.91
N TYR A 143 12.94 -9.67 4.08
CA TYR A 143 13.65 -8.82 3.14
C TYR A 143 15.04 -9.39 2.87
N PHE A 144 15.50 -9.36 1.60
CA PHE A 144 16.86 -9.80 1.31
C PHE A 144 17.91 -8.73 1.64
N GLU A 145 17.56 -7.44 1.63
CA GLU A 145 18.36 -6.37 2.21
C GLU A 145 17.78 -5.99 3.57
N PRO A 146 18.41 -6.41 4.69
CA PRO A 146 17.91 -6.06 6.03
C PRO A 146 18.04 -4.55 6.32
N GLU A 147 18.99 -3.89 5.65
CA GLU A 147 19.21 -2.44 5.69
C GLU A 147 19.38 -1.94 4.25
N PRO A 148 18.74 -0.84 3.85
CA PRO A 148 18.85 -0.30 2.49
C PRO A 148 20.29 -0.01 2.09
N GLY A 149 20.71 -0.55 0.94
CA GLY A 149 22.06 -0.37 0.41
C GLY A 149 23.17 -1.15 1.12
N VAL A 150 22.82 -1.98 2.10
CA VAL A 150 23.76 -2.87 2.78
C VAL A 150 23.69 -4.27 2.18
N THR A 151 24.81 -4.74 1.62
CA THR A 151 24.88 -6.09 1.06
C THR A 151 24.52 -7.15 2.11
N PRO A 152 23.54 -8.02 1.86
CA PRO A 152 23.13 -9.04 2.81
C PRO A 152 24.25 -10.07 3.05
N THR A 153 24.36 -10.53 4.30
CA THR A 153 25.31 -11.59 4.64
C THR A 153 24.82 -12.95 4.12
N THR A 154 25.76 -13.87 3.82
CA THR A 154 25.42 -15.24 3.43
C THR A 154 24.56 -15.94 4.48
N LYS A 155 24.78 -15.66 5.77
CA LYS A 155 23.97 -16.21 6.87
C LYS A 155 22.52 -15.72 6.78
N HIS A 156 22.31 -14.43 6.56
CA HIS A 156 20.97 -13.84 6.41
C HIS A 156 20.23 -14.46 5.21
N LEU A 157 20.88 -14.53 4.05
CA LEU A 157 20.27 -15.10 2.85
C LEU A 157 19.88 -16.58 3.03
N ARG A 158 20.70 -17.40 3.73
CA ARG A 158 20.36 -18.79 4.03
C ARG A 158 19.08 -18.88 4.90
N ILE A 159 19.00 -18.10 5.96
CA ILE A 159 17.82 -18.04 6.84
C ILE A 159 16.59 -17.63 6.02
N LEU A 160 16.71 -16.61 5.20
CA LEU A 160 15.60 -16.12 4.37
C LEU A 160 15.14 -17.20 3.37
N ILE A 161 16.07 -17.90 2.71
CA ILE A 161 15.75 -18.98 1.78
C ILE A 161 15.01 -20.13 2.51
N ASP A 162 15.42 -20.47 3.72
CA ASP A 162 14.75 -21.51 4.50
C ASP A 162 13.33 -21.09 4.90
N GLN A 163 13.13 -19.84 5.27
CA GLN A 163 11.80 -19.25 5.48
C GLN A 163 10.95 -19.26 4.21
N MET A 164 11.50 -18.83 3.07
CA MET A 164 10.81 -18.87 1.78
C MET A 164 10.32 -20.27 1.42
N LYS A 165 11.14 -21.29 1.67
CA LYS A 165 10.76 -22.70 1.46
C LYS A 165 9.65 -23.13 2.41
N ALA A 166 9.79 -22.82 3.70
CA ALA A 166 8.82 -23.19 4.72
C ALA A 166 7.43 -22.57 4.48
N GLU A 167 7.40 -21.32 4.00
CA GLU A 167 6.16 -20.57 3.73
C GLU A 167 5.72 -20.62 2.26
N SER A 168 6.42 -21.43 1.41
CA SER A 168 6.12 -21.56 -0.03
C SER A 168 6.12 -20.21 -0.77
N VAL A 169 7.05 -19.32 -0.43
CA VAL A 169 7.21 -18.03 -1.09
C VAL A 169 7.75 -18.22 -2.49
N SER A 170 7.02 -17.75 -3.49
CA SER A 170 7.42 -17.79 -4.91
C SER A 170 7.54 -16.40 -5.55
N ILE A 171 7.31 -15.34 -4.78
CA ILE A 171 7.29 -13.95 -5.28
C ILE A 171 8.28 -13.10 -4.50
N ILE A 172 9.14 -12.42 -5.23
CA ILE A 172 10.05 -11.40 -4.69
C ILE A 172 9.65 -10.04 -5.29
N PHE A 173 9.47 -9.05 -4.44
CA PHE A 173 9.29 -7.66 -4.87
C PHE A 173 10.60 -6.91 -4.76
N SER A 174 10.97 -6.24 -5.84
CA SER A 174 12.16 -5.39 -5.87
C SER A 174 11.89 -4.12 -6.64
N ALA A 175 12.42 -3.01 -6.15
CA ALA A 175 12.39 -1.75 -6.87
C ALA A 175 13.56 -1.72 -7.88
N PRO A 176 13.34 -1.28 -9.14
CA PRO A 176 14.35 -1.38 -10.19
C PRO A 176 15.54 -0.43 -10.03
N TYR A 177 15.60 0.33 -8.95
CA TYR A 177 16.62 1.36 -8.69
C TYR A 177 17.57 1.02 -7.54
N PHE A 178 17.53 -0.20 -7.02
CA PHE A 178 18.40 -0.72 -5.97
C PHE A 178 19.20 -1.91 -6.48
#